data_f97febba4dc7b2db24ae682642b4a0e9
#
_entry.id   f97febba4dc7b2db24ae682642b4a0e9
#
_cell.length_a   1.000
_cell.length_b   1.000
_cell.length_c   1.000
_cell.angle_alpha   90.00
_cell.angle_beta   90.00
_cell.angle_gamma   90.00
#
_symmetry.space_group_name_H-M   'P 1'
#
loop_
_entity.id
_entity.type
_entity.pdbx_description
1 polymer ?
#
loop_
_entity_poly.entity_id
_entity_poly.type
_entity_poly.pdbx_seq_one_letter_code
_entity_poly.pdbx_strand_id
1 'polypeptide(L)'
;MKYSEFSNIQGKVSKLGFGLMRLPKLYEGKEDIDYKEAERLVDLAYKNGVNYFDTAYVYHAGESEIFAGKILNKYPRESYNLATKLPGWAIKNDGKTVDELFNEQLEKCEVEYFDFYLLHSLNRDIWNTFSSVNAYENLKEKKAQGKIKHLGFSFHGDMELFKELLDNYEWDFVQLQINYYDWEADNAKDFYKLLEDKNIPCIVMEPVRGGSLQKLNDEARDVFKKLSDSSPASYALRFVAQLPNVLVTLSGMSTYEQVEDNINTFNECKPLSDEEMKAIDEANILFRKNFAIPCTSCKYCVTECPKGIDIPSCFASYNEYNKTREIEDLNKTYLLISEEKRAHNCIECKKCMEHCPQEINIPRKLSQIKDLTK
;
A
#
# COMPACT_ATOMS: atom_id res chain seq x y z
N MET A 1 12.29 11.80 -14.74
CA MET A 1 11.27 11.74 -13.66
C MET A 1 10.44 13.00 -13.64
N LYS A 2 9.13 12.89 -13.52
CA LYS A 2 8.22 14.02 -13.29
C LYS A 2 8.09 14.30 -11.79
N TYR A 3 7.91 15.58 -11.45
CA TYR A 3 7.76 16.04 -10.07
C TYR A 3 6.42 16.74 -9.89
N SER A 4 5.88 16.66 -8.68
CA SER A 4 4.70 17.40 -8.24
C SER A 4 5.13 18.60 -7.40
N GLU A 5 4.36 19.69 -7.52
CA GLU A 5 4.53 20.90 -6.71
C GLU A 5 3.15 21.30 -6.16
N PHE A 6 3.05 21.41 -4.85
CA PHE A 6 1.86 21.88 -4.16
C PHE A 6 2.26 22.99 -3.20
N SER A 7 1.42 24.01 -3.07
CA SER A 7 1.75 25.23 -2.29
C SER A 7 2.02 24.96 -0.80
N ASN A 8 1.41 23.91 -0.26
CA ASN A 8 1.56 23.50 1.15
C ASN A 8 2.62 22.41 1.36
N ILE A 9 3.27 21.92 0.31
CA ILE A 9 4.34 20.92 0.37
C ILE A 9 5.66 21.60 -0.04
N GLN A 10 6.66 21.49 0.84
CA GLN A 10 7.97 22.09 0.57
C GLN A 10 8.78 21.26 -0.43
N GLY A 11 9.35 21.93 -1.43
CA GLY A 11 10.26 21.30 -2.39
C GLY A 11 9.55 20.54 -3.49
N LYS A 12 10.35 19.83 -4.30
CA LYS A 12 9.87 18.99 -5.41
C LYS A 12 9.78 17.55 -4.95
N VAL A 13 8.63 16.94 -5.13
CA VAL A 13 8.40 15.53 -4.79
C VAL A 13 8.18 14.72 -6.08
N SER A 14 8.92 13.63 -6.27
CA SER A 14 8.76 12.78 -7.46
C SER A 14 7.36 12.19 -7.51
N LYS A 15 6.72 12.22 -8.69
CA LYS A 15 5.39 11.62 -8.88
C LYS A 15 5.37 10.11 -8.63
N LEU A 16 6.50 9.42 -8.85
CA LEU A 16 6.72 8.05 -8.42
C LEU A 16 7.36 8.06 -7.03
N GLY A 17 6.72 7.37 -6.07
CA GLY A 17 7.29 7.06 -4.76
C GLY A 17 7.68 5.59 -4.66
N PHE A 18 8.79 5.30 -4.00
CA PHE A 18 9.24 3.94 -3.72
C PHE A 18 8.65 3.44 -2.39
N GLY A 19 7.68 2.50 -2.47
CA GLY A 19 7.12 1.85 -1.29
C GLY A 19 8.00 0.69 -0.80
N LEU A 20 8.51 0.78 0.43
CA LEU A 20 9.41 -0.23 1.02
C LEU A 20 8.68 -1.43 1.65
N MET A 21 7.37 -1.55 1.45
CA MET A 21 6.58 -2.69 1.93
C MET A 21 6.84 -3.99 1.17
N ARG A 22 7.32 -3.89 -0.07
CA ARG A 22 7.48 -5.03 -0.99
C ARG A 22 8.93 -5.20 -1.47
N LEU A 23 9.89 -4.93 -0.58
CA LEU A 23 11.31 -5.17 -0.88
C LEU A 23 11.55 -6.65 -1.20
N PRO A 24 12.55 -6.96 -2.03
CA PRO A 24 12.94 -8.34 -2.31
C PRO A 24 13.31 -9.07 -1.01
N LYS A 25 13.01 -10.37 -0.96
CA LYS A 25 13.21 -11.21 0.22
C LYS A 25 14.24 -12.29 -0.07
N LEU A 26 15.01 -12.65 0.95
CA LEU A 26 16.01 -13.73 0.86
C LEU A 26 15.34 -15.09 0.59
N TYR A 27 14.15 -15.32 1.15
CA TYR A 27 13.42 -16.57 1.02
C TYR A 27 11.92 -16.33 0.87
N GLU A 28 11.26 -17.14 0.04
CA GLU A 28 9.80 -17.14 -0.03
C GLU A 28 9.18 -17.48 1.33
N GLY A 29 8.13 -16.75 1.72
CA GLY A 29 7.39 -16.99 2.95
C GLY A 29 8.04 -16.42 4.22
N LYS A 30 9.22 -15.81 4.14
CA LYS A 30 9.85 -15.07 5.24
C LYS A 30 9.76 -13.56 5.01
N GLU A 31 9.98 -12.77 6.07
CA GLU A 31 10.00 -11.29 5.97
C GLU A 31 11.42 -10.71 5.87
N ASP A 32 12.45 -11.57 5.92
CA ASP A 32 13.86 -11.16 5.82
C ASP A 32 14.16 -10.47 4.48
N ILE A 33 14.62 -9.24 4.53
CA ILE A 33 14.94 -8.44 3.34
C ILE A 33 16.24 -8.95 2.71
N ASP A 34 16.27 -9.13 1.40
CA ASP A 34 17.51 -9.21 0.63
C ASP A 34 18.11 -7.80 0.51
N TYR A 35 18.90 -7.41 1.50
CA TYR A 35 19.50 -6.07 1.59
C TYR A 35 20.28 -5.70 0.33
N LYS A 36 21.03 -6.64 -0.24
CA LYS A 36 21.88 -6.39 -1.42
C LYS A 36 21.02 -6.06 -2.65
N GLU A 37 19.99 -6.85 -2.91
CA GLU A 37 19.11 -6.60 -4.04
C GLU A 37 18.22 -5.39 -3.79
N ALA A 38 17.68 -5.24 -2.58
CA ALA A 38 16.85 -4.10 -2.20
C ALA A 38 17.61 -2.76 -2.32
N GLU A 39 18.88 -2.71 -1.89
CA GLU A 39 19.75 -1.56 -2.07
C GLU A 39 19.94 -1.22 -3.55
N ARG A 40 20.21 -2.23 -4.40
CA ARG A 40 20.36 -2.05 -5.85
C ARG A 40 19.12 -1.40 -6.48
N LEU A 41 17.94 -1.83 -6.05
CA LEU A 41 16.66 -1.28 -6.55
C LEU A 41 16.43 0.16 -6.09
N VAL A 42 16.72 0.46 -4.82
CA VAL A 42 16.64 1.83 -4.27
C VAL A 42 17.63 2.75 -4.99
N ASP A 43 18.87 2.29 -5.20
CA ASP A 43 19.89 3.04 -5.94
C ASP A 43 19.47 3.35 -7.37
N LEU A 44 18.89 2.38 -8.06
CA LEU A 44 18.37 2.58 -9.42
C LEU A 44 17.28 3.65 -9.43
N ALA A 45 16.32 3.56 -8.50
CA ALA A 45 15.23 4.51 -8.40
C ALA A 45 15.74 5.94 -8.08
N TYR A 46 16.59 6.06 -7.05
CA TYR A 46 17.17 7.35 -6.65
C TYR A 46 17.97 8.01 -7.78
N LYS A 47 18.87 7.27 -8.44
CA LYS A 47 19.67 7.77 -9.57
C LYS A 47 18.84 8.23 -10.77
N ASN A 48 17.61 7.72 -10.90
CA ASN A 48 16.64 8.12 -11.92
C ASN A 48 15.65 9.17 -11.42
N GLY A 49 15.90 9.79 -10.26
CA GLY A 49 15.17 10.95 -9.76
C GLY A 49 13.97 10.63 -8.88
N VAL A 50 13.77 9.38 -8.45
CA VAL A 50 12.81 9.09 -7.37
C VAL A 50 13.38 9.62 -6.06
N ASN A 51 12.63 10.50 -5.41
CA ASN A 51 13.04 11.12 -4.16
C ASN A 51 12.01 11.02 -3.03
N TYR A 52 11.01 10.15 -3.17
CA TYR A 52 10.03 9.85 -2.12
C TYR A 52 10.09 8.36 -1.77
N PHE A 53 10.38 8.06 -0.50
CA PHE A 53 10.50 6.71 0.04
C PHE A 53 9.51 6.53 1.19
N ASP A 54 8.65 5.49 1.09
CA ASP A 54 7.58 5.23 2.04
C ASP A 54 7.85 3.93 2.80
N THR A 55 7.98 4.04 4.12
CA THR A 55 8.09 2.88 5.02
C THR A 55 6.99 2.90 6.08
N ALA A 56 6.98 1.91 6.97
CA ALA A 56 6.14 1.86 8.16
C ALA A 56 6.72 0.90 9.21
N TYR A 57 6.35 1.12 10.44
CA TYR A 57 6.79 0.39 11.63
C TYR A 57 6.72 -1.13 11.50
N VAL A 58 5.71 -1.67 10.81
CA VAL A 58 5.48 -3.12 10.69
C VAL A 58 6.00 -3.75 9.41
N TYR A 59 6.46 -2.97 8.45
CA TYR A 59 6.89 -3.53 7.18
C TYR A 59 8.11 -4.43 7.39
N HIS A 60 8.09 -5.62 6.76
CA HIS A 60 9.13 -6.64 6.94
C HIS A 60 9.41 -6.97 8.42
N ALA A 61 8.34 -7.16 9.21
CA ALA A 61 8.43 -7.44 10.64
C ALA A 61 9.26 -6.40 11.45
N GLY A 62 9.25 -5.13 11.00
CA GLY A 62 9.96 -4.02 11.62
C GLY A 62 11.32 -3.69 11.01
N GLU A 63 11.81 -4.51 10.07
CA GLU A 63 13.12 -4.31 9.43
C GLU A 63 13.13 -3.20 8.36
N SER A 64 11.96 -2.81 7.82
CA SER A 64 11.91 -1.84 6.73
C SER A 64 12.39 -0.43 7.12
N GLU A 65 12.13 0.02 8.35
CA GLU A 65 12.63 1.31 8.86
C GLU A 65 14.15 1.28 9.06
N ILE A 66 14.69 0.15 9.58
CA ILE A 66 16.13 -0.06 9.74
C ILE A 66 16.83 -0.11 8.37
N PHE A 67 16.22 -0.79 7.40
CA PHE A 67 16.70 -0.81 6.01
C PHE A 67 16.74 0.60 5.44
N ALA A 68 15.63 1.37 5.59
CA ALA A 68 15.55 2.74 5.09
C ALA A 68 16.67 3.62 5.64
N GLY A 69 16.92 3.58 6.96
CA GLY A 69 18.02 4.30 7.61
C GLY A 69 19.37 3.95 7.00
N LYS A 70 19.73 2.67 6.99
CA LYS A 70 21.04 2.21 6.47
C LYS A 70 21.27 2.57 5.01
N ILE A 71 20.23 2.48 4.18
CA ILE A 71 20.42 2.64 2.73
C ILE A 71 20.29 4.09 2.29
N LEU A 72 19.36 4.87 2.86
CA LEU A 72 19.16 6.25 2.45
C LEU A 72 20.21 7.21 3.01
N ASN A 73 20.83 6.90 4.15
CA ASN A 73 21.88 7.74 4.75
C ASN A 73 23.15 7.89 3.91
N LYS A 74 23.35 7.08 2.87
CA LYS A 74 24.42 7.29 1.89
C LYS A 74 24.17 8.46 0.94
N TYR A 75 22.94 9.01 0.90
CA TYR A 75 22.58 10.17 0.10
C TYR A 75 22.45 11.43 0.98
N PRO A 76 22.66 12.64 0.42
CA PRO A 76 22.39 13.87 1.16
C PRO A 76 20.94 13.86 1.70
N ARG A 77 20.78 14.14 3.00
CA ARG A 77 19.46 14.03 3.68
C ARG A 77 18.37 14.89 3.03
N GLU A 78 18.73 16.05 2.54
CA GLU A 78 17.83 17.00 1.87
C GLU A 78 17.49 16.60 0.42
N SER A 79 18.13 15.58 -0.14
CA SER A 79 17.89 15.12 -1.50
C SER A 79 16.73 14.13 -1.65
N TYR A 80 16.19 13.65 -0.53
CA TYR A 80 15.07 12.71 -0.52
C TYR A 80 14.04 13.04 0.58
N ASN A 81 12.82 12.58 0.37
CA ASN A 81 11.72 12.65 1.32
C ASN A 81 11.50 11.26 1.90
N LEU A 82 11.56 11.14 3.23
CA LEU A 82 11.27 9.90 3.96
C LEU A 82 9.92 10.02 4.65
N ALA A 83 9.06 9.03 4.38
CA ALA A 83 7.76 8.88 5.02
C ALA A 83 7.74 7.63 5.91
N THR A 84 7.23 7.78 7.16
CA THR A 84 6.84 6.65 8.00
C THR A 84 5.54 6.92 8.74
N LYS A 85 5.05 5.95 9.52
CA LYS A 85 3.68 5.96 10.03
C LYS A 85 3.63 5.54 11.50
N LEU A 86 2.87 6.26 12.33
CA LEU A 86 2.60 5.92 13.73
C LEU A 86 1.67 4.70 13.81
N PRO A 87 2.08 3.58 14.42
CA PRO A 87 1.26 2.37 14.53
C PRO A 87 0.27 2.45 15.71
N GLY A 88 -1.03 2.64 15.43
CA GLY A 88 -2.05 2.72 16.49
C GLY A 88 -2.21 1.41 17.29
N TRP A 89 -1.97 0.26 16.67
CA TRP A 89 -2.01 -1.04 17.35
C TRP A 89 -0.89 -1.22 18.37
N ALA A 90 0.31 -0.65 18.18
CA ALA A 90 1.38 -0.70 19.16
C ALA A 90 1.02 0.13 20.41
N ILE A 91 0.28 1.22 20.25
CA ILE A 91 -0.29 1.97 21.39
C ILE A 91 -1.31 1.10 22.12
N LYS A 92 -2.26 0.50 21.37
CA LYS A 92 -3.37 -0.28 21.93
C LYS A 92 -2.92 -1.58 22.58
N ASN A 93 -2.00 -2.32 21.96
CA ASN A 93 -1.66 -3.68 22.36
C ASN A 93 -0.41 -3.76 23.23
N ASP A 94 0.59 -2.89 22.95
CA ASP A 94 1.90 -2.93 23.63
C ASP A 94 2.05 -1.85 24.70
N GLY A 95 1.06 -0.93 24.81
CA GLY A 95 1.05 0.16 25.78
C GLY A 95 2.13 1.23 25.52
N LYS A 96 2.70 1.28 24.30
CA LYS A 96 3.69 2.28 23.91
C LYS A 96 3.05 3.67 23.80
N THR A 97 3.77 4.69 24.19
CA THR A 97 3.37 6.08 23.99
C THR A 97 3.71 6.57 22.58
N VAL A 98 3.09 7.68 22.15
CA VAL A 98 3.41 8.34 20.88
C VAL A 98 4.87 8.76 20.83
N ASP A 99 5.41 9.29 21.95
CA ASP A 99 6.80 9.74 22.03
C ASP A 99 7.80 8.59 21.93
N GLU A 100 7.55 7.46 22.60
CA GLU A 100 8.41 6.27 22.52
C GLU A 100 8.45 5.74 21.07
N LEU A 101 7.29 5.59 20.42
CA LEU A 101 7.22 5.13 19.04
C LEU A 101 7.91 6.08 18.07
N PHE A 102 7.68 7.37 18.20
CA PHE A 102 8.28 8.37 17.33
C PHE A 102 9.82 8.38 17.45
N ASN A 103 10.34 8.33 18.68
CA ASN A 103 11.78 8.32 18.92
C ASN A 103 12.41 7.00 18.42
N GLU A 104 11.77 5.84 18.67
CA GLU A 104 12.19 4.55 18.13
C GLU A 104 12.29 4.56 16.61
N GLN A 105 11.34 5.20 15.94
CA GLN A 105 11.33 5.31 14.47
C GLN A 105 12.45 6.25 13.96
N LEU A 106 12.73 7.36 14.64
CA LEU A 106 13.89 8.21 14.33
C LEU A 106 15.19 7.43 14.43
N GLU A 107 15.36 6.63 15.49
CA GLU A 107 16.54 5.78 15.70
C GLU A 107 16.65 4.71 14.62
N LYS A 108 15.58 3.98 14.31
CA LYS A 108 15.56 2.94 13.27
C LYS A 108 15.90 3.49 11.89
N CYS A 109 15.34 4.65 11.56
CA CYS A 109 15.57 5.32 10.28
C CYS A 109 16.88 6.12 10.26
N GLU A 110 17.59 6.22 11.39
CA GLU A 110 18.84 6.99 11.55
C GLU A 110 18.71 8.44 11.07
N VAL A 111 17.59 9.12 11.39
CA VAL A 111 17.28 10.49 10.95
C VAL A 111 16.89 11.38 12.13
N GLU A 112 17.04 12.70 11.97
CA GLU A 112 16.64 13.69 12.96
C GLU A 112 15.21 14.18 12.80
N TYR A 113 14.62 14.00 11.60
CA TYR A 113 13.26 14.40 11.24
C TYR A 113 12.70 13.53 10.12
N PHE A 114 11.37 13.48 10.02
CA PHE A 114 10.65 12.91 8.88
C PHE A 114 10.10 14.01 7.98
N ASP A 115 10.19 13.82 6.66
CA ASP A 115 9.56 14.74 5.71
C ASP A 115 8.05 14.56 5.70
N PHE A 116 7.59 13.31 5.77
CA PHE A 116 6.17 12.95 5.83
C PHE A 116 5.94 11.99 7.00
N TYR A 117 4.98 12.31 7.85
CA TYR A 117 4.63 11.43 8.96
C TYR A 117 3.11 11.24 9.01
N LEU A 118 2.67 9.98 9.15
CA LEU A 118 1.26 9.63 9.03
C LEU A 118 0.74 8.96 10.30
N LEU A 119 -0.51 9.24 10.65
CA LEU A 119 -1.29 8.32 11.46
C LEU A 119 -1.65 7.11 10.59
N HIS A 120 -1.27 5.88 11.02
CA HIS A 120 -1.33 4.69 10.18
C HIS A 120 -2.70 4.04 10.16
N SER A 121 -3.23 3.79 8.95
CA SER A 121 -4.38 2.91 8.68
C SER A 121 -5.65 3.32 9.45
N LEU A 122 -6.02 4.61 9.39
CA LEU A 122 -7.18 5.12 10.11
C LEU A 122 -8.48 4.46 9.66
N ASN A 123 -9.14 3.87 10.63
CA ASN A 123 -10.54 3.52 10.70
C ASN A 123 -11.08 3.99 12.05
N ARG A 124 -12.36 3.79 12.34
CA ARG A 124 -12.99 4.28 13.58
C ARG A 124 -12.27 3.78 14.85
N ASP A 125 -11.88 2.50 14.91
CA ASP A 125 -11.23 1.90 16.09
C ASP A 125 -9.82 2.46 16.31
N ILE A 126 -9.03 2.56 15.24
CA ILE A 126 -7.68 3.12 15.29
C ILE A 126 -7.72 4.61 15.62
N TRP A 127 -8.69 5.35 15.05
CA TRP A 127 -8.88 6.75 15.38
C TRP A 127 -9.24 6.96 16.86
N ASN A 128 -10.13 6.14 17.41
CA ASN A 128 -10.46 6.18 18.85
C ASN A 128 -9.22 5.93 19.72
N THR A 129 -8.33 5.01 19.31
CA THR A 129 -7.06 4.77 19.99
C THR A 129 -6.18 6.02 19.96
N PHE A 130 -5.97 6.64 18.81
CA PHE A 130 -5.17 7.86 18.68
C PHE A 130 -5.77 9.04 19.46
N SER A 131 -7.08 9.19 19.42
CA SER A 131 -7.77 10.26 20.18
C SER A 131 -7.63 10.09 21.68
N SER A 132 -7.67 8.86 22.20
CA SER A 132 -7.53 8.57 23.62
C SER A 132 -6.18 8.97 24.23
N VAL A 133 -5.15 9.08 23.39
CA VAL A 133 -3.79 9.47 23.78
C VAL A 133 -3.36 10.84 23.21
N ASN A 134 -4.30 11.61 22.66
CA ASN A 134 -4.05 12.90 22.02
C ASN A 134 -2.93 12.85 20.96
N ALA A 135 -2.88 11.77 20.15
CA ALA A 135 -1.80 11.54 19.20
C ALA A 135 -1.65 12.68 18.16
N TYR A 136 -2.77 13.22 17.65
CA TYR A 136 -2.73 14.32 16.70
C TYR A 136 -2.03 15.56 17.27
N GLU A 137 -2.41 15.99 18.48
CA GLU A 137 -1.80 17.18 19.11
C GLU A 137 -0.31 16.96 19.41
N ASN A 138 0.06 15.77 19.89
CA ASN A 138 1.47 15.42 20.11
C ASN A 138 2.27 15.50 18.80
N LEU A 139 1.75 14.97 17.70
CA LEU A 139 2.44 15.04 16.40
C LEU A 139 2.46 16.47 15.82
N LYS A 140 1.42 17.27 16.05
CA LYS A 140 1.39 18.69 15.70
C LYS A 140 2.49 19.48 16.41
N GLU A 141 2.74 19.18 17.69
CA GLU A 141 3.86 19.76 18.44
C GLU A 141 5.22 19.35 17.83
N LYS A 142 5.40 18.07 17.47
CA LYS A 142 6.62 17.60 16.76
C LYS A 142 6.81 18.29 15.42
N LYS A 143 5.74 18.58 14.71
CA LYS A 143 5.79 19.40 13.48
C LYS A 143 6.23 20.82 13.79
N ALA A 144 5.70 21.46 14.82
CA ALA A 144 6.13 22.79 15.25
C ALA A 144 7.62 22.84 15.68
N GLN A 145 8.15 21.73 16.21
CA GLN A 145 9.56 21.56 16.56
C GLN A 145 10.47 21.24 15.35
N GLY A 146 9.92 21.10 14.14
CA GLY A 146 10.66 20.73 12.92
C GLY A 146 11.06 19.27 12.83
N LYS A 147 10.52 18.40 13.70
CA LYS A 147 10.75 16.94 13.68
C LYS A 147 9.88 16.24 12.64
N ILE A 148 8.79 16.87 12.21
CA ILE A 148 7.91 16.46 11.11
C ILE A 148 7.74 17.66 10.19
N LYS A 149 7.95 17.51 8.89
CA LYS A 149 7.67 18.59 7.92
C LYS A 149 6.21 18.60 7.50
N HIS A 150 5.67 17.43 7.15
CA HIS A 150 4.29 17.26 6.69
C HIS A 150 3.59 16.17 7.50
N LEU A 151 2.45 16.51 8.11
CA LEU A 151 1.63 15.60 8.91
C LEU A 151 0.39 15.20 8.13
N GLY A 152 0.14 13.90 8.03
CA GLY A 152 -1.02 13.34 7.36
C GLY A 152 -1.51 12.04 7.97
N PHE A 153 -2.33 11.31 7.24
CA PHE A 153 -2.79 9.98 7.64
C PHE A 153 -3.02 9.08 6.43
N SER A 154 -2.95 7.77 6.62
CA SER A 154 -3.44 6.77 5.68
C SER A 154 -4.81 6.27 6.13
N PHE A 155 -5.74 6.09 5.17
CA PHE A 155 -7.14 5.90 5.47
C PHE A 155 -7.72 4.60 4.90
N HIS A 156 -8.50 3.90 5.76
CA HIS A 156 -9.24 2.67 5.45
C HIS A 156 -10.57 2.63 6.22
N GLY A 157 -11.19 3.78 6.44
CA GLY A 157 -12.46 3.92 7.16
C GLY A 157 -13.62 4.29 6.25
N ASP A 158 -14.72 4.65 6.87
CA ASP A 158 -15.94 5.07 6.19
C ASP A 158 -15.95 6.59 5.88
N MET A 159 -16.92 7.00 5.07
CA MET A 159 -17.09 8.40 4.63
C MET A 159 -17.43 9.35 5.78
N GLU A 160 -18.09 8.87 6.83
CA GLU A 160 -18.45 9.68 8.00
C GLU A 160 -17.18 10.07 8.78
N LEU A 161 -16.34 9.09 9.08
CA LEU A 161 -15.06 9.35 9.74
C LEU A 161 -14.15 10.22 8.86
N PHE A 162 -14.13 9.98 7.54
CA PHE A 162 -13.29 10.77 6.64
C PHE A 162 -13.63 12.25 6.69
N LYS A 163 -14.92 12.59 6.61
CA LYS A 163 -15.40 13.97 6.75
C LYS A 163 -15.07 14.55 8.12
N GLU A 164 -15.31 13.80 9.20
CA GLU A 164 -14.96 14.22 10.56
C GLU A 164 -13.50 14.63 10.68
N LEU A 165 -12.58 13.81 10.11
CA LEU A 165 -11.14 14.07 10.13
C LEU A 165 -10.77 15.33 9.33
N LEU A 166 -11.38 15.52 8.15
CA LEU A 166 -11.09 16.67 7.28
C LEU A 166 -11.73 17.98 7.76
N ASP A 167 -12.80 17.92 8.56
CA ASP A 167 -13.49 19.10 9.05
C ASP A 167 -12.95 19.61 10.39
N ASN A 168 -12.39 18.70 11.23
CA ASN A 168 -11.97 19.05 12.58
C ASN A 168 -10.45 19.15 12.76
N TYR A 169 -9.66 18.72 11.78
CA TYR A 169 -8.20 18.67 11.88
C TYR A 169 -7.52 19.24 10.63
N GLU A 170 -6.32 19.77 10.79
CA GLU A 170 -5.50 20.31 9.70
C GLU A 170 -4.49 19.26 9.22
N TRP A 171 -4.58 18.87 7.96
CA TRP A 171 -3.71 17.87 7.35
C TRP A 171 -2.96 18.46 6.15
N ASP A 172 -1.67 18.17 6.04
CA ASP A 172 -0.88 18.59 4.89
C ASP A 172 -1.13 17.71 3.68
N PHE A 173 -1.49 16.45 3.91
CA PHE A 173 -1.79 15.45 2.87
C PHE A 173 -2.57 14.28 3.46
N VAL A 174 -3.17 13.47 2.58
CA VAL A 174 -3.83 12.21 2.94
C VAL A 174 -3.38 11.10 2.00
N GLN A 175 -3.16 9.90 2.53
CA GLN A 175 -2.83 8.72 1.74
C GLN A 175 -4.05 7.82 1.58
N LEU A 176 -4.48 7.61 0.33
CA LEU A 176 -5.65 6.80 -0.04
C LEU A 176 -5.27 5.62 -0.93
N GLN A 177 -6.00 4.51 -0.81
CA GLN A 177 -5.97 3.42 -1.77
C GLN A 177 -6.76 3.82 -3.01
N ILE A 178 -6.07 4.03 -4.14
CA ILE A 178 -6.70 4.40 -5.41
C ILE A 178 -6.09 3.60 -6.55
N ASN A 179 -6.94 2.95 -7.34
CA ASN A 179 -6.62 2.32 -8.61
C ASN A 179 -7.92 2.20 -9.44
N TYR A 180 -7.84 1.85 -10.71
CA TYR A 180 -9.03 1.80 -11.57
C TYR A 180 -10.04 0.71 -11.17
N TYR A 181 -9.62 -0.32 -10.40
CA TYR A 181 -10.52 -1.34 -9.86
C TYR A 181 -11.36 -0.79 -8.70
N ASP A 182 -10.69 -0.14 -7.72
CA ASP A 182 -11.34 0.36 -6.50
C ASP A 182 -12.03 1.72 -6.72
N TRP A 183 -11.74 2.42 -7.85
CA TRP A 183 -12.25 3.76 -8.16
C TRP A 183 -13.76 3.88 -8.07
N GLU A 184 -14.49 2.89 -8.63
CA GLU A 184 -15.95 2.85 -8.59
C GLU A 184 -16.48 1.84 -7.55
N ALA A 185 -15.70 0.79 -7.22
CA ALA A 185 -16.17 -0.29 -6.35
C ALA A 185 -16.15 0.06 -4.88
N ASP A 186 -15.11 0.78 -4.43
CA ASP A 186 -14.86 1.05 -3.01
C ASP A 186 -14.96 2.55 -2.71
N ASN A 187 -15.70 3.31 -3.53
CA ASN A 187 -15.90 4.75 -3.39
C ASN A 187 -14.61 5.58 -3.32
N ALA A 188 -13.49 5.05 -3.83
CA ALA A 188 -12.20 5.75 -3.82
C ALA A 188 -12.28 7.12 -4.52
N LYS A 189 -13.14 7.23 -5.55
CA LYS A 189 -13.46 8.46 -6.24
C LYS A 189 -14.04 9.53 -5.34
N ASP A 190 -14.96 9.15 -4.45
CA ASP A 190 -15.64 10.11 -3.57
C ASP A 190 -14.69 10.62 -2.48
N PHE A 191 -13.83 9.75 -1.93
CA PHE A 191 -12.76 10.17 -1.02
C PHE A 191 -11.78 11.12 -1.70
N TYR A 192 -11.33 10.77 -2.91
CA TYR A 192 -10.42 11.62 -3.68
C TYR A 192 -11.03 12.99 -3.97
N LYS A 193 -12.29 13.05 -4.38
CA LYS A 193 -12.97 14.31 -4.67
C LYS A 193 -13.08 15.24 -3.46
N LEU A 194 -13.31 14.70 -2.27
CA LEU A 194 -13.32 15.50 -1.04
C LEU A 194 -11.94 16.13 -0.77
N LEU A 195 -10.84 15.42 -1.05
CA LEU A 195 -9.49 15.99 -0.93
C LEU A 195 -9.25 17.09 -1.98
N GLU A 196 -9.69 16.86 -3.21
CA GLU A 196 -9.56 17.82 -4.31
C GLU A 196 -10.31 19.12 -3.98
N ASP A 197 -11.57 19.01 -3.52
CA ASP A 197 -12.41 20.15 -3.13
C ASP A 197 -11.81 20.96 -1.97
N LYS A 198 -11.10 20.30 -1.06
CA LYS A 198 -10.42 20.94 0.08
C LYS A 198 -8.96 21.34 -0.23
N ASN A 199 -8.46 21.09 -1.44
CA ASN A 199 -7.06 21.30 -1.84
C ASN A 199 -6.04 20.59 -0.91
N ILE A 200 -6.38 19.39 -0.41
CA ILE A 200 -5.48 18.56 0.40
C ILE A 200 -4.81 17.55 -0.53
N PRO A 201 -3.48 17.59 -0.72
CA PRO A 201 -2.75 16.66 -1.60
C PRO A 201 -3.00 15.20 -1.25
N CYS A 202 -3.18 14.36 -2.28
CA CYS A 202 -3.38 12.94 -2.16
C CYS A 202 -2.10 12.16 -2.49
N ILE A 203 -1.66 11.29 -1.58
CA ILE A 203 -0.67 10.25 -1.87
C ILE A 203 -1.44 8.96 -2.15
N VAL A 204 -1.15 8.32 -3.28
CA VAL A 204 -1.86 7.10 -3.68
C VAL A 204 -1.07 5.87 -3.26
N MET A 205 -1.67 5.01 -2.44
CA MET A 205 -1.21 3.66 -2.16
C MET A 205 -1.99 2.63 -2.99
N GLU A 206 -1.39 1.45 -3.18
CA GLU A 206 -1.99 0.32 -3.93
C GLU A 206 -2.45 0.66 -5.37
N PRO A 207 -1.72 1.47 -6.15
CA PRO A 207 -2.12 1.85 -7.50
C PRO A 207 -2.21 0.66 -8.45
N VAL A 208 -1.46 -0.43 -8.16
CA VAL A 208 -1.48 -1.71 -8.89
C VAL A 208 -2.18 -2.81 -8.09
N ARG A 209 -2.86 -2.44 -6.99
CA ARG A 209 -3.69 -3.30 -6.15
C ARG A 209 -2.94 -4.58 -5.70
N GLY A 210 -1.82 -4.38 -4.99
CA GLY A 210 -0.97 -5.49 -4.53
C GLY A 210 -0.31 -6.29 -5.64
N GLY A 211 -0.23 -5.74 -6.86
CA GLY A 211 0.28 -6.40 -8.05
C GLY A 211 -0.77 -7.18 -8.83
N SER A 212 -2.03 -7.24 -8.38
CA SER A 212 -3.08 -7.98 -9.09
C SER A 212 -3.43 -7.36 -10.43
N LEU A 213 -3.33 -6.03 -10.58
CA LEU A 213 -3.57 -5.33 -11.84
C LEU A 213 -2.41 -5.45 -12.84
N GLN A 214 -1.25 -5.97 -12.42
CA GLN A 214 -0.18 -6.43 -13.32
C GLN A 214 -0.42 -7.88 -13.77
N LYS A 215 -0.99 -8.71 -12.88
CA LYS A 215 -1.24 -10.14 -13.09
C LYS A 215 -2.67 -10.38 -13.56
N LEU A 216 -3.09 -9.65 -14.58
CA LEU A 216 -4.41 -9.81 -15.18
C LEU A 216 -4.57 -11.21 -15.83
N ASN A 217 -5.82 -11.70 -15.91
CA ASN A 217 -6.13 -12.85 -16.77
C ASN A 217 -5.86 -12.54 -18.24
N ASP A 218 -5.73 -13.57 -19.06
CA ASP A 218 -5.34 -13.43 -20.47
C ASP A 218 -6.27 -12.51 -21.25
N GLU A 219 -7.60 -12.65 -21.06
CA GLU A 219 -8.59 -11.82 -21.74
C GLU A 219 -8.41 -10.32 -21.44
N ALA A 220 -8.25 -9.96 -20.15
CA ALA A 220 -8.05 -8.58 -19.74
C ALA A 220 -6.69 -8.02 -20.18
N ARG A 221 -5.64 -8.86 -20.17
CA ARG A 221 -4.30 -8.47 -20.63
C ARG A 221 -4.26 -8.22 -22.12
N ASP A 222 -4.98 -9.03 -22.91
CA ASP A 222 -5.01 -8.91 -24.37
C ASP A 222 -5.70 -7.61 -24.82
N VAL A 223 -6.57 -7.01 -23.99
CA VAL A 223 -7.11 -5.68 -24.26
C VAL A 223 -5.98 -4.64 -24.36
N PHE A 224 -5.07 -4.62 -23.40
CA PHE A 224 -3.94 -3.68 -23.41
C PHE A 224 -2.92 -3.98 -24.51
N LYS A 225 -2.63 -5.25 -24.79
CA LYS A 225 -1.70 -5.66 -25.85
C LYS A 225 -2.11 -5.19 -27.26
N LYS A 226 -3.41 -4.99 -27.49
CA LYS A 226 -3.90 -4.45 -28.76
C LYS A 226 -3.54 -2.98 -28.95
N LEU A 227 -3.26 -2.24 -27.87
CA LEU A 227 -2.94 -0.82 -27.90
C LEU A 227 -1.45 -0.57 -27.99
N SER A 228 -0.67 -1.24 -27.16
CA SER A 228 0.79 -1.08 -27.10
C SER A 228 1.46 -2.23 -26.36
N ASP A 229 2.81 -2.22 -26.36
CA ASP A 229 3.66 -3.12 -25.57
C ASP A 229 3.84 -2.66 -24.11
N SER A 230 3.12 -1.61 -23.70
CA SER A 230 3.18 -1.12 -22.30
C SER A 230 2.66 -2.17 -21.34
N SER A 231 3.26 -2.26 -20.14
CA SER A 231 2.80 -3.18 -19.12
C SER A 231 1.41 -2.82 -18.58
N PRO A 232 0.60 -3.79 -18.12
CA PRO A 232 -0.65 -3.49 -17.42
C PRO A 232 -0.43 -2.56 -16.20
N ALA A 233 0.72 -2.65 -15.53
CA ALA A 233 1.09 -1.75 -14.42
C ALA A 233 1.23 -0.30 -14.89
N SER A 234 1.79 -0.06 -16.08
CA SER A 234 1.92 1.30 -16.65
C SER A 234 0.56 1.97 -16.80
N TYR A 235 -0.48 1.26 -17.29
CA TYR A 235 -1.84 1.80 -17.37
C TYR A 235 -2.42 2.12 -16.00
N ALA A 236 -2.25 1.24 -15.00
CA ALA A 236 -2.73 1.45 -13.64
C ALA A 236 -2.05 2.64 -12.96
N LEU A 237 -0.74 2.78 -13.13
CA LEU A 237 0.05 3.88 -12.58
C LEU A 237 -0.32 5.21 -13.23
N ARG A 238 -0.46 5.25 -14.56
CA ARG A 238 -0.88 6.45 -15.31
C ARG A 238 -2.31 6.86 -14.97
N PHE A 239 -3.22 5.89 -14.72
CA PHE A 239 -4.59 6.17 -14.29
C PHE A 239 -4.62 7.05 -13.04
N VAL A 240 -3.83 6.74 -12.03
CA VAL A 240 -3.80 7.56 -10.81
C VAL A 240 -2.90 8.80 -10.93
N ALA A 241 -1.79 8.69 -11.64
CA ALA A 241 -0.83 9.79 -11.77
C ALA A 241 -1.36 11.00 -12.57
N GLN A 242 -2.38 10.81 -13.41
CA GLN A 242 -3.02 11.89 -14.16
C GLN A 242 -4.03 12.69 -13.34
N LEU A 243 -4.47 12.18 -12.18
CA LEU A 243 -5.41 12.89 -11.29
C LEU A 243 -4.74 14.16 -10.74
N PRO A 244 -5.36 15.36 -10.89
CA PRO A 244 -4.69 16.63 -10.61
C PRO A 244 -4.17 16.78 -9.19
N ASN A 245 -4.91 16.24 -8.20
CA ASN A 245 -4.59 16.40 -6.78
C ASN A 245 -3.67 15.29 -6.24
N VAL A 246 -3.11 14.42 -7.11
CA VAL A 246 -2.16 13.38 -6.70
C VAL A 246 -0.75 13.95 -6.61
N LEU A 247 -0.22 13.95 -5.38
CA LEU A 247 1.15 14.34 -5.05
C LEU A 247 2.15 13.25 -5.43
N VAL A 248 1.91 12.02 -4.94
CA VAL A 248 2.78 10.86 -5.13
C VAL A 248 1.94 9.62 -5.45
N THR A 249 2.41 8.81 -6.38
CA THR A 249 1.92 7.45 -6.65
C THR A 249 2.94 6.46 -6.10
N LEU A 250 2.57 5.76 -5.01
CA LEU A 250 3.46 4.78 -4.38
C LEU A 250 3.46 3.47 -5.13
N SER A 251 4.63 2.95 -5.45
CA SER A 251 4.77 1.60 -5.99
C SER A 251 5.76 0.77 -5.16
N GLY A 252 5.31 -0.40 -4.72
CA GLY A 252 6.18 -1.43 -4.17
C GLY A 252 6.82 -2.21 -5.31
N MET A 253 8.14 -2.13 -5.44
CA MET A 253 8.91 -2.73 -6.53
C MET A 253 9.90 -3.74 -5.94
N SER A 254 9.80 -5.00 -6.37
CA SER A 254 10.57 -6.13 -5.84
C SER A 254 11.63 -6.65 -6.81
N THR A 255 11.63 -6.19 -8.06
CA THR A 255 12.59 -6.60 -9.10
C THR A 255 13.11 -5.41 -9.90
N TYR A 256 14.25 -5.62 -10.57
CA TYR A 256 14.86 -4.61 -11.44
C TYR A 256 13.91 -4.16 -12.54
N GLU A 257 13.25 -5.11 -13.20
CA GLU A 257 12.33 -4.86 -14.30
C GLU A 257 11.13 -4.00 -13.88
N GLN A 258 10.61 -4.22 -12.65
CA GLN A 258 9.53 -3.40 -12.11
C GLN A 258 9.99 -1.96 -11.86
N VAL A 259 11.20 -1.76 -11.33
CA VAL A 259 11.74 -0.42 -11.11
C VAL A 259 11.96 0.29 -12.45
N GLU A 260 12.56 -0.39 -13.43
CA GLU A 260 12.82 0.16 -14.77
C GLU A 260 11.52 0.52 -15.50
N ASP A 261 10.51 -0.37 -15.50
CA ASP A 261 9.20 -0.14 -16.12
C ASP A 261 8.49 1.07 -15.50
N ASN A 262 8.48 1.16 -14.17
CA ASN A 262 7.87 2.28 -13.47
C ASN A 262 8.63 3.60 -13.70
N ILE A 263 9.96 3.60 -13.71
CA ILE A 263 10.77 4.78 -14.07
C ILE A 263 10.43 5.26 -15.48
N ASN A 264 10.36 4.35 -16.44
CA ASN A 264 10.03 4.68 -17.82
C ASN A 264 8.62 5.27 -17.92
N THR A 265 7.65 4.67 -17.22
CA THR A 265 6.27 5.20 -17.14
C THR A 265 6.24 6.63 -16.60
N PHE A 266 6.99 6.93 -15.52
CA PHE A 266 6.97 8.26 -14.89
C PHE A 266 7.96 9.28 -15.52
N ASN A 267 8.91 8.85 -16.32
CA ASN A 267 9.74 9.77 -17.11
C ASN A 267 8.91 10.49 -18.17
N GLU A 268 8.03 9.78 -18.86
CA GLU A 268 7.09 10.36 -19.81
C GLU A 268 5.84 10.90 -19.11
N CYS A 269 5.26 10.11 -18.22
CA CYS A 269 4.05 10.40 -17.44
C CYS A 269 2.95 11.05 -18.31
N LYS A 270 2.67 10.43 -19.48
CA LYS A 270 1.63 10.92 -20.40
C LYS A 270 0.24 10.62 -19.83
N PRO A 271 -0.70 11.55 -19.86
CA PRO A 271 -2.10 11.26 -19.59
C PRO A 271 -2.59 10.10 -20.47
N LEU A 272 -3.56 9.35 -19.98
CA LEU A 272 -4.22 8.30 -20.75
C LEU A 272 -5.08 8.93 -21.85
N SER A 273 -5.05 8.36 -23.05
CA SER A 273 -5.98 8.74 -24.12
C SER A 273 -7.37 8.18 -23.86
N ASP A 274 -8.39 8.68 -24.57
CA ASP A 274 -9.77 8.16 -24.49
C ASP A 274 -9.84 6.67 -24.86
N GLU A 275 -8.98 6.22 -25.77
CA GLU A 275 -8.89 4.80 -26.18
C GLU A 275 -8.28 3.95 -25.06
N GLU A 276 -7.23 4.42 -24.42
CA GLU A 276 -6.61 3.76 -23.27
C GLU A 276 -7.56 3.71 -22.07
N MET A 277 -8.34 4.76 -21.82
CA MET A 277 -9.37 4.77 -20.76
C MET A 277 -10.46 3.73 -21.04
N LYS A 278 -10.96 3.63 -22.27
CA LYS A 278 -11.92 2.57 -22.65
C LYS A 278 -11.34 1.16 -22.49
N ALA A 279 -10.07 0.99 -22.81
CA ALA A 279 -9.38 -0.28 -22.61
C ALA A 279 -9.25 -0.65 -21.11
N ILE A 280 -9.00 0.32 -20.26
CA ILE A 280 -9.01 0.13 -18.78
C ILE A 280 -10.38 -0.33 -18.32
N ASP A 281 -11.48 0.30 -18.79
CA ASP A 281 -12.83 -0.08 -18.41
C ASP A 281 -13.15 -1.52 -18.88
N GLU A 282 -12.81 -1.86 -20.12
CA GLU A 282 -13.00 -3.21 -20.66
C GLU A 282 -12.18 -4.27 -19.89
N ALA A 283 -10.90 -3.99 -19.67
CA ALA A 283 -10.01 -4.89 -18.91
C ALA A 283 -10.49 -5.06 -17.46
N ASN A 284 -11.00 -4.02 -16.83
CA ASN A 284 -11.54 -4.07 -15.48
C ASN A 284 -12.79 -4.96 -15.40
N ILE A 285 -13.70 -4.86 -16.36
CA ILE A 285 -14.89 -5.73 -16.45
C ILE A 285 -14.47 -7.21 -16.58
N LEU A 286 -13.52 -7.50 -17.46
CA LEU A 286 -13.02 -8.87 -17.70
C LEU A 286 -12.27 -9.42 -16.46
N PHE A 287 -11.47 -8.58 -15.80
CA PHE A 287 -10.76 -8.95 -14.60
C PHE A 287 -11.71 -9.27 -13.43
N ARG A 288 -12.74 -8.45 -13.21
CA ARG A 288 -13.73 -8.64 -12.13
C ARG A 288 -14.48 -9.97 -12.22
N LYS A 289 -14.76 -10.48 -13.42
CA LYS A 289 -15.46 -11.75 -13.60
C LYS A 289 -14.75 -12.92 -12.93
N ASN A 290 -13.42 -12.88 -12.83
CA ASN A 290 -12.58 -13.99 -12.38
C ASN A 290 -11.94 -13.74 -11.01
N PHE A 291 -12.19 -12.59 -10.38
CA PHE A 291 -11.55 -12.19 -9.12
C PHE A 291 -12.55 -12.25 -7.95
N ALA A 292 -12.69 -13.46 -7.35
CA ALA A 292 -13.73 -13.75 -6.36
C ALA A 292 -13.44 -13.21 -4.95
N ILE A 293 -12.15 -13.13 -4.58
CA ILE A 293 -11.73 -12.59 -3.28
C ILE A 293 -10.76 -11.43 -3.52
N PRO A 294 -11.16 -10.19 -3.19
CA PRO A 294 -10.39 -8.99 -3.53
C PRO A 294 -9.21 -8.72 -2.58
N CYS A 295 -8.41 -9.74 -2.29
CA CYS A 295 -7.25 -9.66 -1.40
C CYS A 295 -6.06 -8.99 -2.12
N THR A 296 -5.44 -7.99 -1.46
CA THR A 296 -4.23 -7.30 -1.95
C THR A 296 -2.92 -7.90 -1.43
N SER A 297 -2.99 -8.99 -0.66
CA SER A 297 -1.84 -9.66 -0.05
C SER A 297 -0.99 -8.72 0.85
N CYS A 298 -1.63 -7.77 1.54
CA CYS A 298 -0.96 -6.87 2.48
C CYS A 298 -0.45 -7.56 3.76
N LYS A 299 -0.96 -8.77 4.07
CA LYS A 299 -0.58 -9.65 5.19
C LYS A 299 -0.90 -9.16 6.60
N TYR A 300 -1.55 -8.03 6.80
CA TYR A 300 -1.92 -7.55 8.15
C TYR A 300 -2.74 -8.58 8.93
N CYS A 301 -3.59 -9.35 8.26
CA CYS A 301 -4.38 -10.41 8.86
C CYS A 301 -3.56 -11.63 9.32
N VAL A 302 -2.34 -11.83 8.81
CA VAL A 302 -1.49 -13.00 9.13
C VAL A 302 -0.83 -12.82 10.49
N THR A 303 -0.31 -11.64 10.79
CA THR A 303 0.33 -11.31 12.08
C THR A 303 -0.64 -11.45 13.25
N GLU A 304 -1.91 -11.14 13.03
CA GLU A 304 -2.95 -11.19 14.03
C GLU A 304 -3.63 -12.59 14.17
N CYS A 305 -3.28 -13.51 13.27
CA CYS A 305 -3.88 -14.84 13.29
C CYS A 305 -3.25 -15.74 14.35
N PRO A 306 -3.99 -16.14 15.43
CA PRO A 306 -3.43 -16.99 16.49
C PRO A 306 -3.06 -18.40 16.01
N LYS A 307 -3.52 -18.78 14.81
CA LYS A 307 -3.18 -20.05 14.15
C LYS A 307 -2.14 -19.90 13.05
N GLY A 308 -1.65 -18.68 12.80
CA GLY A 308 -0.62 -18.42 11.79
C GLY A 308 -1.03 -18.81 10.36
N ILE A 309 -2.34 -18.77 10.04
CA ILE A 309 -2.85 -19.16 8.72
C ILE A 309 -2.30 -18.21 7.65
N ASP A 310 -1.78 -18.76 6.56
CA ASP A 310 -1.39 -17.96 5.39
C ASP A 310 -2.63 -17.59 4.56
N ILE A 311 -3.40 -16.65 5.12
CA ILE A 311 -4.68 -16.20 4.56
C ILE A 311 -4.54 -15.72 3.11
N PRO A 312 -3.54 -14.88 2.75
CA PRO A 312 -3.38 -14.43 1.37
C PRO A 312 -3.14 -15.56 0.38
N SER A 313 -2.30 -16.55 0.73
CA SER A 313 -2.03 -17.69 -0.15
C SER A 313 -3.25 -18.59 -0.30
N CYS A 314 -4.04 -18.79 0.76
CA CYS A 314 -5.31 -19.50 0.69
C CYS A 314 -6.28 -18.78 -0.29
N PHE A 315 -6.34 -17.45 -0.24
CA PHE A 315 -7.22 -16.66 -1.09
C PHE A 315 -6.74 -16.62 -2.55
N ALA A 316 -5.43 -16.58 -2.77
CA ALA A 316 -4.85 -16.68 -4.10
C ALA A 316 -5.23 -18.02 -4.76
N SER A 317 -5.08 -19.13 -4.04
CA SER A 317 -5.48 -20.47 -4.52
C SER A 317 -6.98 -20.56 -4.83
N TYR A 318 -7.83 -19.93 -4.02
CA TYR A 318 -9.26 -19.86 -4.31
C TYR A 318 -9.58 -19.04 -5.55
N ASN A 319 -8.86 -17.95 -5.78
CA ASN A 319 -9.03 -17.14 -6.98
C ASN A 319 -8.63 -17.90 -8.24
N GLU A 320 -7.59 -18.75 -8.20
CA GLU A 320 -7.27 -19.65 -9.33
C GLU A 320 -8.40 -20.65 -9.58
N TYR A 321 -8.92 -21.32 -8.54
CA TYR A 321 -10.10 -22.17 -8.66
C TYR A 321 -11.30 -21.43 -9.27
N ASN A 322 -11.50 -20.18 -8.88
CA ASN A 322 -12.68 -19.43 -9.34
C ASN A 322 -12.68 -19.16 -10.85
N LYS A 323 -11.50 -19.17 -11.51
CA LYS A 323 -11.36 -18.96 -12.95
C LYS A 323 -11.90 -20.14 -13.77
N THR A 324 -11.60 -21.36 -13.34
CA THR A 324 -11.87 -22.59 -14.10
C THR A 324 -12.94 -23.46 -13.47
N ARG A 325 -13.16 -23.35 -12.15
CA ARG A 325 -13.96 -24.24 -11.32
C ARG A 325 -13.39 -25.66 -11.18
N GLU A 326 -12.14 -25.86 -11.59
CA GLU A 326 -11.44 -27.13 -11.47
C GLU A 326 -10.66 -27.18 -10.15
N ILE A 327 -10.87 -28.24 -9.37
CA ILE A 327 -10.24 -28.40 -8.03
C ILE A 327 -8.71 -28.54 -8.14
N GLU A 328 -8.23 -29.04 -9.26
CA GLU A 328 -6.82 -29.16 -9.58
C GLU A 328 -6.12 -27.80 -9.58
N ASP A 329 -6.77 -26.75 -10.05
CA ASP A 329 -6.20 -25.39 -10.08
C ASP A 329 -6.09 -24.80 -8.68
N LEU A 330 -7.03 -25.09 -7.78
CA LEU A 330 -6.87 -24.76 -6.37
C LEU A 330 -5.68 -25.52 -5.78
N ASN A 331 -5.61 -26.83 -6.01
CA ASN A 331 -4.61 -27.70 -5.38
C ASN A 331 -3.18 -27.40 -5.84
N LYS A 332 -2.95 -26.93 -7.07
CA LYS A 332 -1.62 -26.54 -7.57
C LYS A 332 -0.86 -25.62 -6.64
N THR A 333 -1.54 -24.68 -5.99
CA THR A 333 -0.94 -23.70 -5.10
C THR A 333 -1.31 -23.91 -3.63
N TYR A 334 -2.52 -24.38 -3.35
CA TYR A 334 -2.98 -24.61 -1.98
C TYR A 334 -2.17 -25.69 -1.23
N LEU A 335 -1.79 -26.75 -1.94
CA LEU A 335 -1.00 -27.83 -1.35
C LEU A 335 0.46 -27.44 -1.07
N LEU A 336 0.95 -26.33 -1.64
CA LEU A 336 2.27 -25.77 -1.32
C LEU A 336 2.28 -25.04 0.03
N ILE A 337 1.08 -24.65 0.53
CA ILE A 337 0.95 -24.06 1.86
C ILE A 337 1.16 -25.19 2.89
N SER A 338 2.02 -24.98 3.88
CA SER A 338 2.23 -25.96 4.94
C SER A 338 0.90 -26.22 5.69
N GLU A 339 0.68 -27.48 6.09
CA GLU A 339 -0.64 -27.95 6.57
C GLU A 339 -1.17 -27.13 7.74
N GLU A 340 -0.32 -26.76 8.68
CA GLU A 340 -0.66 -25.96 9.85
C GLU A 340 -1.09 -24.52 9.51
N LYS A 341 -0.75 -24.02 8.30
CA LYS A 341 -1.11 -22.67 7.82
C LYS A 341 -2.29 -22.64 6.85
N ARG A 342 -2.94 -23.77 6.61
CA ARG A 342 -4.08 -23.88 5.70
C ARG A 342 -5.41 -23.43 6.33
N ALA A 343 -6.39 -23.20 5.48
CA ALA A 343 -7.72 -22.69 5.83
C ALA A 343 -8.48 -23.53 6.87
N HIS A 344 -8.27 -24.86 6.89
CA HIS A 344 -8.96 -25.75 7.83
C HIS A 344 -8.58 -25.53 9.30
N ASN A 345 -7.47 -24.86 9.59
CA ASN A 345 -7.04 -24.50 10.94
C ASN A 345 -7.76 -23.26 11.51
N CYS A 346 -8.64 -22.61 10.71
CA CYS A 346 -9.36 -21.43 11.16
C CYS A 346 -10.31 -21.74 12.31
N ILE A 347 -10.16 -21.01 13.41
CA ILE A 347 -11.02 -21.11 14.62
C ILE A 347 -12.09 -20.00 14.67
N GLU A 348 -12.27 -19.25 13.58
CA GLU A 348 -13.27 -18.21 13.42
C GLU A 348 -13.26 -17.09 14.49
N CYS A 349 -12.09 -16.80 15.07
CA CYS A 349 -11.93 -15.77 16.12
C CYS A 349 -12.09 -14.33 15.62
N LYS A 350 -12.16 -14.10 14.31
CA LYS A 350 -12.39 -12.81 13.62
C LYS A 350 -11.29 -11.76 13.76
N LYS A 351 -10.22 -11.94 14.53
CA LYS A 351 -9.13 -10.97 14.71
C LYS A 351 -8.56 -10.46 13.39
N CYS A 352 -8.44 -11.34 12.40
CA CYS A 352 -7.96 -10.98 11.06
C CYS A 352 -8.85 -9.98 10.31
N MET A 353 -10.15 -9.88 10.65
CA MET A 353 -11.07 -8.92 10.00
C MET A 353 -10.84 -7.50 10.47
N GLU A 354 -10.45 -7.30 11.73
CA GLU A 354 -10.18 -5.98 12.32
C GLU A 354 -9.01 -5.26 11.63
N HIS A 355 -8.12 -6.05 11.00
CA HIS A 355 -6.90 -5.55 10.33
C HIS A 355 -6.97 -5.67 8.79
N CYS A 356 -8.11 -6.06 8.22
CA CYS A 356 -8.24 -6.22 6.78
C CYS A 356 -8.64 -4.90 6.10
N PRO A 357 -7.73 -4.21 5.34
CA PRO A 357 -8.06 -2.96 4.67
C PRO A 357 -9.12 -3.13 3.55
N GLN A 358 -9.38 -4.39 3.13
CA GLN A 358 -10.34 -4.72 2.09
C GLN A 358 -11.68 -5.19 2.66
N GLU A 359 -11.89 -5.10 3.97
CA GLU A 359 -13.12 -5.51 4.69
C GLU A 359 -13.62 -6.91 4.35
N ILE A 360 -12.70 -7.82 3.98
CA ILE A 360 -13.04 -9.20 3.60
C ILE A 360 -13.55 -9.96 4.82
N ASN A 361 -14.70 -10.62 4.70
CA ASN A 361 -15.14 -11.60 5.68
C ASN A 361 -14.26 -12.86 5.62
N ILE A 362 -13.05 -12.74 6.20
CA ILE A 362 -11.98 -13.74 6.11
C ILE A 362 -12.41 -15.11 6.63
N PRO A 363 -13.03 -15.28 7.83
CA PRO A 363 -13.45 -16.59 8.31
C PRO A 363 -14.43 -17.28 7.35
N ARG A 364 -15.42 -16.55 6.81
CA ARG A 364 -16.38 -17.09 5.84
C ARG A 364 -15.68 -17.57 4.56
N LYS A 365 -14.70 -16.81 4.06
CA LYS A 365 -13.94 -17.19 2.86
C LYS A 365 -13.03 -18.39 3.12
N LEU A 366 -12.39 -18.48 4.28
CA LEU A 366 -11.60 -19.64 4.68
C LEU A 366 -12.48 -20.90 4.84
N SER A 367 -13.71 -20.76 5.37
CA SER A 367 -14.67 -21.86 5.44
C SER A 367 -15.05 -22.39 4.06
N GLN A 368 -15.29 -21.51 3.08
CA GLN A 368 -15.54 -21.92 1.68
C GLN A 368 -14.38 -22.71 1.09
N ILE A 369 -13.14 -22.30 1.35
CA ILE A 369 -11.94 -23.00 0.89
C ILE A 369 -11.82 -24.37 1.58
N LYS A 370 -12.03 -24.43 2.90
CA LYS A 370 -12.04 -25.66 3.66
C LYS A 370 -13.03 -26.68 3.10
N ASP A 371 -14.22 -26.25 2.68
CA ASP A 371 -15.25 -27.12 2.14
C ASP A 371 -14.86 -27.71 0.77
N LEU A 372 -14.07 -26.99 -0.03
CA LEU A 372 -13.53 -27.47 -1.31
C LEU A 372 -12.33 -28.44 -1.14
N THR A 373 -11.65 -28.39 -0.01
CA THR A 373 -10.37 -29.11 0.24
C THR A 373 -10.52 -30.30 1.22
N LYS A 374 -11.77 -30.74 1.48
CA LYS A 374 -12.10 -31.93 2.30
C LYS A 374 -11.78 -33.24 1.62
#